data_82aa0d65db6ca7cf1d073e3512caa1fd
#
_entry.id   82aa0d65db6ca7cf1d073e3512caa1fd
#
_cell.length_a   1.000
_cell.length_b   1.000
_cell.length_c   1.000
_cell.angle_alpha   90.00
_cell.angle_beta   90.00
_cell.angle_gamma   90.00
#
_symmetry.space_group_name_H-M   'P 1'
#
loop_
_entity.id
_entity.type
_entity.pdbx_description
1 polymer ?
#
loop_
_entity_poly.entity_id
_entity_poly.type
_entity_poly.pdbx_seq_one_letter_code
_entity_poly.pdbx_strand_id
1 'polypeptide(L)'
;MKLVCLLEDAAMENAAEDYQTARRVEQYRVGKRAIFFPAGLKKQYLPMDAIERAERSERIIRAGKCVPVEERRPALLLHTAHTVVPMALEREESVDAVLAAIENHRTKP
;
A
#
# COMPACT_ATOMS: atom_id res chain seq x y z
N MET A 1 5.97 -11.90 -15.27
CA MET A 1 5.55 -11.48 -13.91
C MET A 1 4.05 -11.58 -13.78
N LYS A 2 3.58 -12.17 -12.70
CA LYS A 2 2.15 -12.37 -12.49
C LYS A 2 1.62 -11.35 -11.47
N LEU A 3 0.55 -10.65 -11.82
CA LEU A 3 -0.14 -9.71 -10.96
C LEU A 3 -1.42 -10.36 -10.43
N VAL A 4 -1.59 -10.35 -9.12
CA VAL A 4 -2.74 -10.97 -8.45
C VAL A 4 -3.44 -9.91 -7.61
N CYS A 5 -4.76 -9.76 -7.79
CA CYS A 5 -5.55 -8.84 -6.98
C CYS A 5 -5.70 -9.37 -5.55
N LEU A 6 -5.54 -8.49 -4.56
CA LEU A 6 -5.76 -8.83 -3.16
C LEU A 6 -7.23 -9.14 -2.86
N LEU A 7 -8.14 -8.57 -3.65
CA LEU A 7 -9.58 -8.79 -3.51
C LEU A 7 -10.08 -9.55 -4.73
N GLU A 8 -10.70 -10.70 -4.53
CA GLU A 8 -11.12 -11.60 -5.61
C GLU A 8 -12.09 -10.96 -6.61
N ASP A 9 -12.95 -10.08 -6.12
CA ASP A 9 -14.01 -9.45 -6.92
C ASP A 9 -13.67 -8.06 -7.46
N ALA A 10 -12.42 -7.62 -7.29
CA ALA A 10 -12.01 -6.27 -7.66
C ALA A 10 -10.88 -6.25 -8.68
N ALA A 11 -10.64 -7.33 -9.41
CA ALA A 11 -9.54 -7.43 -10.36
C ALA A 11 -9.66 -6.39 -11.48
N MET A 12 -8.52 -5.76 -11.81
CA MET A 12 -8.42 -4.74 -12.85
C MET A 12 -7.91 -5.35 -14.15
N GLU A 13 -8.46 -4.91 -15.27
CA GLU A 13 -7.99 -5.37 -16.60
C GLU A 13 -6.62 -4.78 -16.96
N ASN A 14 -6.34 -3.56 -16.51
CA ASN A 14 -5.15 -2.80 -16.90
C ASN A 14 -4.08 -2.75 -15.81
N ALA A 15 -4.03 -3.76 -14.95
CA ALA A 15 -3.09 -3.77 -13.83
C ALA A 15 -1.63 -3.74 -14.29
N ALA A 16 -1.29 -4.48 -15.34
CA ALA A 16 0.07 -4.53 -15.84
C ALA A 16 0.55 -3.18 -16.38
N GLU A 17 -0.31 -2.45 -17.09
CA GLU A 17 0.00 -1.12 -17.58
C GLU A 17 0.22 -0.13 -16.44
N ASP A 18 -0.65 -0.18 -15.45
CA ASP A 18 -0.53 0.69 -14.27
C ASP A 18 0.75 0.40 -13.49
N TYR A 19 1.13 -0.87 -13.40
CA TYR A 19 2.37 -1.28 -12.76
C TYR A 19 3.60 -0.70 -13.45
N GLN A 20 3.62 -0.71 -14.79
CA GLN A 20 4.77 -0.23 -15.55
C GLN A 20 5.03 1.27 -15.36
N THR A 21 3.97 2.05 -15.15
CA THR A 21 4.08 3.50 -14.95
C THR A 21 4.01 3.90 -13.49
N ALA A 22 3.92 2.93 -12.59
CA ALA A 22 3.77 3.19 -11.16
C ALA A 22 5.05 3.75 -10.55
N ARG A 23 4.86 4.70 -9.62
CA ARG A 23 5.94 5.30 -8.88
C ARG A 23 6.34 4.40 -7.71
N ARG A 24 7.63 4.21 -7.53
CA ARG A 24 8.13 3.44 -6.39
C ARG A 24 8.07 4.28 -5.10
N VAL A 25 7.46 3.71 -4.07
CA VAL A 25 7.43 4.27 -2.71
C VAL A 25 7.87 3.16 -1.77
N GLU A 26 9.12 3.21 -1.32
CA GLU A 26 9.79 2.16 -0.53
C GLU A 26 9.73 0.83 -1.27
N GLN A 27 9.19 -0.24 -0.65
CA GLN A 27 9.05 -1.54 -1.31
C GLN A 27 7.79 -1.65 -2.17
N TYR A 28 6.94 -0.63 -2.14
CA TYR A 28 5.68 -0.62 -2.88
C TYR A 28 5.81 0.15 -4.18
N ARG A 29 4.84 -0.06 -5.07
CA ARG A 29 4.66 0.79 -6.25
C ARG A 29 3.25 1.35 -6.22
N VAL A 30 3.14 2.64 -6.44
CA VAL A 30 1.86 3.34 -6.40
C VAL A 30 1.55 3.83 -7.82
N GLY A 31 0.57 3.21 -8.43
CA GLY A 31 0.10 3.58 -9.77
C GLY A 31 -1.00 4.62 -9.69
N LYS A 32 -1.61 4.88 -10.83
CA LYS A 32 -2.74 5.81 -10.92
C LYS A 32 -4.03 5.16 -10.45
N ARG A 33 -4.13 3.83 -10.53
CA ARG A 33 -5.35 3.09 -10.23
C ARG A 33 -5.20 2.04 -9.14
N ALA A 34 -3.97 1.64 -8.82
CA ALA A 34 -3.74 0.58 -7.86
C ALA A 34 -2.43 0.78 -7.09
N ILE A 35 -2.36 0.16 -5.93
CA ILE A 35 -1.14 0.06 -5.14
C ILE A 35 -0.63 -1.37 -5.26
N PHE A 36 0.66 -1.52 -5.57
CA PHE A 36 1.29 -2.82 -5.80
C PHE A 36 2.18 -3.18 -4.62
N PHE A 37 2.00 -4.39 -4.13
CA PHE A 37 2.68 -4.93 -2.96
C PHE A 37 3.69 -5.99 -3.37
N PRO A 38 4.89 -6.03 -2.76
CA PRO A 38 5.82 -7.12 -3.00
C PRO A 38 5.30 -8.41 -2.34
N ALA A 39 5.31 -9.51 -3.09
CA ALA A 39 4.83 -10.79 -2.60
C ALA A 39 5.65 -11.93 -3.23
N GLY A 40 6.97 -11.91 -3.04
CA GLY A 40 7.86 -12.94 -3.59
C GLY A 40 7.84 -12.95 -5.11
N LEU A 41 7.57 -14.11 -5.70
CA LEU A 41 7.52 -14.27 -7.16
C LEU A 41 6.25 -13.68 -7.78
N LYS A 42 5.23 -13.47 -6.98
CA LYS A 42 3.97 -12.87 -7.42
C LYS A 42 3.89 -11.45 -6.88
N LYS A 43 3.38 -10.52 -7.69
CA LYS A 43 3.06 -9.18 -7.23
C LYS A 43 1.58 -9.11 -6.93
N GLN A 44 1.23 -8.57 -5.77
CA GLN A 44 -0.17 -8.36 -5.39
C GLN A 44 -0.52 -6.90 -5.59
N TYR A 45 -1.78 -6.62 -5.88
CA TYR A 45 -2.23 -5.24 -6.03
C TYR A 45 -3.60 -5.02 -5.39
N LEU A 46 -3.82 -3.79 -4.96
CA LEU A 46 -5.09 -3.36 -4.41
C LEU A 46 -5.59 -2.18 -5.24
N PRO A 47 -6.74 -2.32 -5.94
CA PRO A 47 -7.31 -1.20 -6.68
C PRO A 47 -7.69 -0.06 -5.74
N MET A 48 -7.39 1.17 -6.12
CA MET A 48 -7.71 2.34 -5.30
C MET A 48 -9.22 2.53 -5.15
N ASP A 49 -10.01 2.11 -6.13
CA ASP A 49 -11.47 2.15 -6.03
C ASP A 49 -12.02 1.29 -4.90
N ALA A 50 -11.28 0.27 -4.48
CA ALA A 50 -11.69 -0.60 -3.38
C ALA A 50 -11.33 -0.02 -2.01
N ILE A 51 -10.52 1.02 -1.95
CA ILE A 51 -10.12 1.66 -0.70
C ILE A 51 -11.19 2.66 -0.29
N GLU A 52 -11.88 2.37 0.80
CA GLU A 52 -12.90 3.27 1.33
C GLU A 52 -12.27 4.42 2.12
N ARG A 53 -11.22 4.12 2.90
CA ARG A 53 -10.45 5.15 3.59
C ARG A 53 -9.05 4.63 3.92
N ALA A 54 -8.13 5.55 4.12
CA ALA A 54 -6.78 5.25 4.54
C ALA A 54 -6.53 5.91 5.89
N GLU A 55 -6.01 5.14 6.84
CA GLU A 55 -5.80 5.59 8.21
C GLU A 55 -4.32 5.55 8.55
N ARG A 56 -3.79 6.65 9.08
CA ARG A 56 -2.42 6.69 9.59
C ARG A 56 -2.33 5.85 10.87
N SER A 57 -1.26 5.06 10.97
CA SER A 57 -1.02 4.21 12.13
C SER A 57 0.48 4.15 12.42
N GLU A 58 0.84 3.40 13.45
CA GLU A 58 2.24 3.20 13.83
C GLU A 58 2.49 1.72 14.08
N ARG A 59 3.72 1.30 13.76
CA ARG A 59 4.22 -0.03 14.12
C ARG A 59 5.24 0.12 15.23
N ILE A 60 5.26 -0.81 16.16
CA ILE A 60 6.28 -0.88 17.17
C ILE A 60 7.24 -2.00 16.80
N ILE A 61 8.51 -1.65 16.60
CA ILE A 61 9.56 -2.61 16.32
C ILE A 61 10.40 -2.74 17.58
N ARG A 62 10.53 -3.95 18.07
CA ARG A 62 11.37 -4.25 19.23
C ARG A 62 12.62 -4.95 18.75
N ALA A 63 13.76 -4.31 18.96
CA ALA A 63 15.06 -4.85 18.60
C ALA A 63 15.99 -4.80 19.82
N GLY A 64 16.83 -5.81 19.94
CA GLY A 64 17.82 -5.88 21.02
C GLY A 64 17.57 -7.04 21.98
N LYS A 65 18.64 -7.76 22.31
CA LYS A 65 18.57 -8.92 23.18
C LYS A 65 18.75 -8.58 24.67
N CYS A 66 19.53 -7.54 24.97
CA CYS A 66 19.87 -7.17 26.33
C CYS A 66 19.18 -5.90 26.80
N VAL A 67 18.91 -4.97 25.89
CA VAL A 67 18.14 -3.75 26.17
C VAL A 67 17.08 -3.66 25.07
N PRO A 68 15.81 -3.88 25.41
CA PRO A 68 14.75 -3.75 24.42
C PRO A 68 14.63 -2.29 24.00
N VAL A 69 14.97 -2.01 22.75
CA VAL A 69 14.76 -0.70 22.16
C VAL A 69 13.45 -0.77 21.39
N GLU A 70 12.49 0.06 21.77
CA GLU A 70 11.26 0.20 21.04
C GLU A 70 11.41 1.33 20.03
N GLU A 71 11.19 1.02 18.77
CA GLU A 71 11.22 1.98 17.70
C GLU A 71 9.84 2.06 17.06
N ARG A 72 9.32 3.27 16.93
CA ARG A 72 8.02 3.49 16.29
C ARG A 72 8.23 3.88 14.84
N ARG A 73 7.54 3.19 13.96
CA ARG A 73 7.60 3.47 12.52
C ARG A 73 6.21 3.67 11.96
N PRO A 74 6.07 4.49 10.91
CA PRO A 74 4.75 4.78 10.36
C PRO A 74 4.16 3.58 9.63
N ALA A 75 2.84 3.57 9.54
CA ALA A 75 2.08 2.58 8.81
C ALA A 75 0.81 3.22 8.27
N LEU A 76 0.23 2.59 7.27
CA LEU A 76 -1.10 2.93 6.78
C LEU A 76 -2.00 1.72 6.87
N LEU A 77 -3.24 1.96 7.24
CA LEU A 77 -4.28 0.95 7.21
C LEU A 77 -5.26 1.32 6.09
N LEU A 78 -5.32 0.49 5.07
CA LEU A 78 -6.20 0.70 3.92
C LEU A 78 -7.49 -0.09 4.15
N HIS A 79 -8.56 0.64 4.46
CA HIS A 79 -9.85 0.02 4.77
C HIS A 79 -10.64 -0.22 3.48
N THR A 80 -11.03 -1.47 3.27
CA THR A 80 -11.91 -1.87 2.19
C THR A 80 -13.25 -2.31 2.77
N ALA A 81 -14.19 -2.67 1.91
CA ALA A 81 -15.52 -3.12 2.35
C ALA A 81 -15.47 -4.39 3.21
N HIS A 82 -14.45 -5.23 3.04
CA HIS A 82 -14.39 -6.55 3.67
C HIS A 82 -13.18 -6.76 4.57
N THR A 83 -12.15 -5.95 4.44
CA THR A 83 -10.91 -6.19 5.18
C THR A 83 -10.10 -4.90 5.33
N VAL A 84 -9.05 -4.98 6.13
CA VAL A 84 -8.08 -3.90 6.30
C VAL A 84 -6.72 -4.42 5.81
N VAL A 85 -6.12 -3.69 4.87
CA VAL A 85 -4.82 -4.05 4.31
C VAL A 85 -3.77 -3.14 4.93
N PRO A 86 -2.85 -3.68 5.73
CA PRO A 86 -1.80 -2.85 6.33
C PRO A 86 -0.65 -2.60 5.35
N MET A 87 -0.12 -1.38 5.37
CA MET A 87 1.10 -1.02 4.66
C MET A 87 2.14 -0.60 5.68
N ALA A 88 3.22 -1.36 5.75
CA ALA A 88 4.35 -1.04 6.61
C ALA A 88 5.28 -0.06 5.88
N LEU A 89 5.52 1.10 6.46
CA LEU A 89 6.37 2.13 5.88
C LEU A 89 7.49 2.50 6.85
N GLU A 90 8.55 3.09 6.34
CA GLU A 90 9.70 3.47 7.15
C GLU A 90 9.74 4.97 7.41
N ARG A 91 9.13 5.77 6.54
CA ARG A 91 9.19 7.23 6.60
C ARG A 91 7.82 7.87 6.47
N GLU A 92 7.63 8.99 7.17
CA GLU A 92 6.39 9.76 7.07
C GLU A 92 6.17 10.34 5.67
N GLU A 93 7.25 10.67 4.97
CA GLU A 93 7.18 11.13 3.58
C GLU A 93 6.51 10.11 2.67
N SER A 94 6.79 8.83 2.91
CA SER A 94 6.18 7.74 2.15
C SER A 94 4.69 7.63 2.43
N VAL A 95 4.28 7.82 3.69
CA VAL A 95 2.87 7.86 4.08
C VAL A 95 2.16 8.98 3.33
N ASP A 96 2.76 10.17 3.32
CA ASP A 96 2.19 11.34 2.64
C ASP A 96 2.06 11.09 1.13
N ALA A 97 3.06 10.43 0.52
CA ALA A 97 3.03 10.14 -0.91
C ALA A 97 1.90 9.18 -1.28
N VAL A 98 1.68 8.15 -0.47
CA VAL A 98 0.60 7.18 -0.70
C VAL A 98 -0.76 7.85 -0.49
N LEU A 99 -0.91 8.62 0.58
CA LEU A 99 -2.16 9.34 0.85
C LEU A 99 -2.51 10.33 -0.28
N ALA A 100 -1.50 11.05 -0.78
CA ALA A 100 -1.70 11.98 -1.89
C ALA A 100 -2.15 11.25 -3.16
N ALA A 101 -1.58 10.09 -3.45
CA ALA A 101 -1.98 9.30 -4.61
C ALA A 101 -3.42 8.80 -4.51
N ILE A 102 -3.83 8.35 -3.33
CA ILE A 102 -5.21 7.91 -3.09
C ILE A 102 -6.17 9.08 -3.25
N GLU A 103 -5.83 10.23 -2.69
CA GLU A 103 -6.66 11.44 -2.78
C GLU A 103 -6.78 11.92 -4.23
N ASN A 104 -5.69 11.91 -4.98
CA ASN A 104 -5.71 12.27 -6.40
C ASN A 104 -6.62 11.35 -7.21
N HIS A 105 -6.62 10.08 -6.90
CA HIS A 105 -7.49 9.12 -7.58
C HIS A 105 -8.97 9.42 -7.29
N ARG A 106 -9.29 9.78 -6.05
CA ARG A 106 -10.66 10.08 -5.64
C ARG A 106 -11.20 11.38 -6.24
N THR A 107 -10.33 12.36 -6.45
CA THR A 107 -10.75 13.68 -6.96
C THR A 107 -10.83 13.75 -8.48
N LYS A 108 -10.31 12.75 -9.19
CA LYS A 108 -10.45 12.70 -10.65
C LYS A 108 -11.86 12.27 -11.04
N PRO A 109 -12.48 13.00 -11.96
CA PRO A 109 -13.80 12.61 -12.48
C PRO A 109 -13.74 11.32 -13.29
#